data_112d0ace65e74cb39b87224f34827908
#
_entry.id   112d0ace65e74cb39b87224f34827908
#
_cell.length_a   1.000
_cell.length_b   1.000
_cell.length_c   1.000
_cell.angle_alpha   90.00
_cell.angle_beta   90.00
_cell.angle_gamma   90.00
#
_symmetry.space_group_name_H-M   'P 1'
#
loop_
_entity.id
_entity.type
_entity.pdbx_description
1 polymer ?
#
loop_
_entity_poly.entity_id
_entity_poly.type
_entity_poly.pdbx_seq_one_letter_code
_entity_poly.pdbx_strand_id
1 'polypeptide(L)'
;LIRPEERPERTLRAPYGIPLLFLTTVQVLSASCAFHGTATVPVTTIEHVMRPDGRTATLIVFLPGIKSRAGDFDRQRFPDMARERGVDADLVQVDLHLGYYENGTSSRRLWEDIVAPARAAGTERIWIVGISLGGSGAIGFAREHPDSVAGLLLLSPYLGPPQMGETIRAAGGLAAWTPDPQTIAGPFESFVVENWKFLKQAGPGGDGMPAVYLGYGRDEPMGPSLDLLAASLPANHVFRVPGGHRWKTWQALWEEILTRQLF
;
A
#
# COMPACT_ATOMS: atom_id res chain seq x y z
N LEU A 1 -72.99 -40.47 41.04
CA LEU A 1 -71.84 -41.00 40.33
C LEU A 1 -71.26 -39.86 39.49
N ILE A 2 -70.30 -39.17 40.08
CA ILE A 2 -69.60 -38.00 39.52
C ILE A 2 -68.27 -38.55 39.00
N ARG A 3 -67.96 -38.31 37.69
CA ARG A 3 -66.66 -38.56 37.06
C ARG A 3 -65.69 -37.46 37.42
N PRO A 4 -64.41 -37.74 37.72
CA PRO A 4 -63.40 -36.69 37.91
C PRO A 4 -62.94 -36.09 36.61
N GLU A 5 -62.80 -34.76 36.60
CA GLU A 5 -62.22 -33.96 35.51
C GLU A 5 -60.72 -34.18 35.41
N GLU A 6 -60.25 -34.46 34.19
CA GLU A 6 -58.84 -34.46 33.81
C GLU A 6 -58.32 -32.99 33.76
N ARG A 7 -57.24 -32.72 34.48
CA ARG A 7 -56.47 -31.46 34.32
C ARG A 7 -55.51 -31.61 33.17
N PRO A 8 -55.35 -30.55 32.31
CA PRO A 8 -54.35 -30.58 31.28
C PRO A 8 -52.96 -30.35 31.85
N GLU A 9 -52.01 -31.18 31.46
CA GLU A 9 -50.58 -31.03 31.72
C GLU A 9 -50.05 -29.73 31.11
N ARG A 10 -49.43 -28.87 31.91
CA ARG A 10 -48.64 -27.74 31.47
C ARG A 10 -47.27 -28.22 31.00
N THR A 11 -47.07 -28.29 29.72
CA THR A 11 -45.70 -28.37 29.13
C THR A 11 -44.96 -27.08 29.36
N LEU A 12 -43.94 -27.12 30.21
CA LEU A 12 -42.93 -26.07 30.37
C LEU A 12 -42.07 -26.02 29.10
N ARG A 13 -42.30 -25.00 28.28
CA ARG A 13 -41.36 -24.61 27.21
C ARG A 13 -40.17 -23.90 27.87
N ALA A 14 -38.97 -24.46 27.70
CA ALA A 14 -37.73 -23.78 28.03
C ALA A 14 -37.57 -22.52 27.15
N PRO A 15 -37.14 -21.37 27.72
CA PRO A 15 -36.91 -20.18 26.98
C PRO A 15 -35.51 -20.15 26.35
N TYR A 16 -35.48 -19.73 25.08
CA TYR A 16 -34.43 -19.01 24.40
C TYR A 16 -33.06 -19.69 24.22
N GLY A 17 -32.89 -20.24 23.03
CA GLY A 17 -31.57 -20.46 22.45
C GLY A 17 -30.85 -19.14 22.31
N ILE A 18 -29.66 -19.04 22.90
CA ILE A 18 -28.72 -17.95 22.72
C ILE A 18 -28.30 -17.97 21.24
N PRO A 19 -28.47 -16.89 20.49
CA PRO A 19 -28.09 -16.90 19.08
C PRO A 19 -26.59 -17.02 18.93
N LEU A 20 -26.18 -17.90 18.02
CA LEU A 20 -24.81 -18.22 17.58
C LEU A 20 -24.06 -17.00 16.98
N LEU A 21 -24.56 -15.76 17.16
CA LEU A 21 -24.01 -14.54 16.58
C LEU A 21 -22.84 -13.96 17.38
N PHE A 22 -22.58 -14.43 18.60
CA PHE A 22 -21.51 -13.88 19.45
C PHE A 22 -20.12 -14.50 19.22
N LEU A 23 -20.03 -15.67 18.53
CA LEU A 23 -18.73 -16.29 18.28
C LEU A 23 -18.01 -15.74 17.03
N THR A 24 -18.73 -15.14 16.10
CA THR A 24 -18.11 -14.61 14.87
C THR A 24 -17.46 -13.23 15.04
N THR A 25 -17.96 -12.44 15.98
CA THR A 25 -17.40 -11.09 16.27
C THR A 25 -16.06 -11.13 17.01
N VAL A 26 -15.84 -12.12 17.87
CA VAL A 26 -14.57 -12.26 18.59
C VAL A 26 -13.44 -12.75 17.68
N GLN A 27 -13.71 -13.58 16.69
CA GLN A 27 -12.70 -14.03 15.73
C GLN A 27 -12.28 -12.95 14.72
N VAL A 28 -13.18 -12.04 14.36
CA VAL A 28 -12.84 -10.92 13.47
C VAL A 28 -11.97 -9.89 14.20
N LEU A 29 -12.23 -9.64 15.48
CA LEU A 29 -11.41 -8.74 16.32
C LEU A 29 -10.01 -9.29 16.57
N SER A 30 -9.85 -10.61 16.78
CA SER A 30 -8.54 -11.22 17.02
C SER A 30 -7.68 -11.28 15.74
N ALA A 31 -8.27 -11.42 14.56
CA ALA A 31 -7.55 -11.36 13.29
C ALA A 31 -7.09 -9.93 12.94
N SER A 32 -7.84 -8.91 13.36
CA SER A 32 -7.47 -7.51 13.15
C SER A 32 -6.21 -7.14 13.94
N CYS A 33 -6.05 -7.58 15.19
CA CYS A 33 -4.88 -7.27 16.02
C CYS A 33 -3.55 -7.82 15.48
N ALA A 34 -3.56 -8.88 14.67
CA ALA A 34 -2.34 -9.49 14.14
C ALA A 34 -1.63 -8.63 13.09
N PHE A 35 -2.33 -7.67 12.46
CA PHE A 35 -1.78 -6.78 11.43
C PHE A 35 -1.52 -5.34 11.93
N HIS A 36 -2.01 -5.00 13.12
CA HIS A 36 -1.79 -3.74 13.81
C HIS A 36 -0.54 -3.85 14.69
N GLY A 37 0.63 -3.67 14.14
CA GLY A 37 1.83 -3.56 14.97
C GLY A 37 1.81 -2.25 15.78
N THR A 38 2.45 -2.23 16.96
CA THR A 38 2.73 -0.97 17.66
C THR A 38 3.80 -0.21 16.89
N ALA A 39 3.50 1.02 16.51
CA ALA A 39 4.49 1.88 15.85
C ALA A 39 5.66 2.17 16.79
N THR A 40 6.88 1.94 16.34
CA THR A 40 8.11 2.24 17.08
C THR A 40 8.76 3.52 16.56
N VAL A 41 9.61 4.14 17.37
CA VAL A 41 10.43 5.30 17.02
C VAL A 41 11.87 5.01 17.45
N PRO A 42 12.83 4.98 16.52
CA PRO A 42 12.64 5.06 15.06
C PRO A 42 11.88 3.84 14.50
N VAL A 43 11.42 3.97 13.24
CA VAL A 43 10.83 2.82 12.52
C VAL A 43 11.87 1.74 12.29
N THR A 44 11.48 0.47 12.45
CA THR A 44 12.40 -0.65 12.22
C THR A 44 12.73 -0.80 10.72
N THR A 45 14.00 -1.04 10.42
CA THR A 45 14.49 -1.22 9.05
C THR A 45 15.38 -2.44 8.89
N ILE A 46 15.52 -2.90 7.63
CA ILE A 46 16.54 -3.84 7.18
C ILE A 46 17.30 -3.15 6.03
N GLU A 47 18.60 -2.98 6.18
CA GLU A 47 19.44 -2.30 5.20
C GLU A 47 20.29 -3.30 4.43
N HIS A 48 20.48 -3.05 3.13
CA HIS A 48 21.38 -3.78 2.25
C HIS A 48 22.31 -2.79 1.56
N VAL A 49 23.56 -2.75 2.01
CA VAL A 49 24.63 -2.03 1.32
C VAL A 49 25.07 -2.85 0.11
N MET A 50 24.97 -2.28 -1.07
CA MET A 50 25.18 -3.00 -2.32
C MET A 50 26.63 -2.94 -2.80
N ARG A 51 27.40 -1.95 -2.36
CA ARG A 51 28.82 -1.81 -2.68
C ARG A 51 29.71 -2.10 -1.47
N PRO A 52 30.75 -2.94 -1.62
CA PRO A 52 31.69 -3.22 -0.53
C PRO A 52 32.53 -2.01 -0.09
N ASP A 53 32.74 -1.05 -0.99
CA ASP A 53 33.61 0.12 -0.83
C ASP A 53 32.90 1.37 -0.33
N GLY A 54 31.63 1.27 -0.02
CA GLY A 54 30.85 2.37 0.54
C GLY A 54 29.41 2.44 0.06
N ARG A 55 28.69 3.48 0.49
CA ARG A 55 27.29 3.71 0.11
C ARG A 55 27.18 4.25 -1.32
N THR A 56 26.10 3.90 -1.99
CA THR A 56 25.77 4.41 -3.31
C THR A 56 25.12 5.78 -3.22
N ALA A 57 25.15 6.55 -4.32
CA ALA A 57 24.43 7.83 -4.42
C ALA A 57 22.90 7.66 -4.50
N THR A 58 22.44 6.42 -4.72
CA THR A 58 21.01 6.09 -4.86
C THR A 58 20.54 5.19 -3.72
N LEU A 59 19.39 5.48 -3.15
CA LEU A 59 18.71 4.66 -2.16
C LEU A 59 17.35 4.22 -2.69
N ILE A 60 17.05 2.93 -2.58
CA ILE A 60 15.72 2.38 -2.85
C ILE A 60 15.06 2.00 -1.54
N VAL A 61 13.92 2.62 -1.24
CA VAL A 61 13.13 2.42 -0.03
C VAL A 61 11.95 1.51 -0.33
N PHE A 62 11.83 0.39 0.37
CA PHE A 62 10.72 -0.56 0.21
C PHE A 62 9.68 -0.39 1.29
N LEU A 63 8.42 -0.20 0.89
CA LEU A 63 7.26 -0.07 1.78
C LEU A 63 6.30 -1.27 1.61
N PRO A 64 6.02 -2.03 2.69
CA PRO A 64 5.24 -3.26 2.61
C PRO A 64 3.74 -2.99 2.47
N GLY A 65 3.02 -4.00 1.96
CA GLY A 65 1.57 -4.03 1.97
C GLY A 65 0.98 -4.26 3.37
N ILE A 66 -0.34 -4.14 3.50
CA ILE A 66 -1.06 -4.18 4.80
C ILE A 66 -0.79 -5.44 5.63
N LYS A 67 -0.56 -6.59 4.98
CA LYS A 67 -0.29 -7.89 5.63
C LYS A 67 1.17 -8.30 5.57
N SER A 68 2.06 -7.36 5.27
CA SER A 68 3.48 -7.60 5.05
C SER A 68 4.33 -6.80 6.03
N ARG A 69 5.57 -7.21 6.19
CA ARG A 69 6.60 -6.60 7.03
C ARG A 69 7.87 -6.37 6.20
N ALA A 70 8.80 -5.58 6.74
CA ALA A 70 10.09 -5.33 6.07
C ALA A 70 10.76 -6.62 5.58
N GLY A 71 10.92 -7.63 6.44
CA GLY A 71 11.59 -8.90 6.09
C GLY A 71 10.88 -9.76 5.04
N ASP A 72 9.67 -9.40 4.60
CA ASP A 72 9.03 -10.10 3.49
C ASP A 72 9.76 -9.88 2.17
N PHE A 73 10.34 -8.71 1.96
CA PHE A 73 11.11 -8.43 0.75
C PHE A 73 12.34 -9.34 0.64
N ASP A 74 13.00 -9.68 1.77
CA ASP A 74 14.08 -10.66 1.80
C ASP A 74 13.56 -12.06 1.45
N ARG A 75 12.49 -12.50 2.10
CA ARG A 75 11.86 -13.80 1.83
C ARG A 75 11.43 -13.93 0.37
N GLN A 76 11.10 -12.83 -0.27
CA GLN A 76 10.74 -12.76 -1.69
C GLN A 76 11.89 -12.35 -2.60
N ARG A 77 13.13 -12.35 -2.08
CA ARG A 77 14.37 -12.16 -2.83
C ARG A 77 14.50 -10.82 -3.58
N PHE A 78 13.78 -9.76 -3.16
CA PHE A 78 13.87 -8.46 -3.84
C PHE A 78 15.31 -7.89 -3.82
N PRO A 79 16.04 -7.90 -2.69
CA PRO A 79 17.43 -7.45 -2.65
C PRO A 79 18.37 -8.34 -3.48
N ASP A 80 18.17 -9.67 -3.47
CA ASP A 80 18.98 -10.57 -4.26
C ASP A 80 18.80 -10.33 -5.76
N MET A 81 17.57 -10.17 -6.22
CA MET A 81 17.27 -9.86 -7.61
C MET A 81 17.91 -8.55 -8.05
N ALA A 82 17.88 -7.50 -7.19
CA ALA A 82 18.57 -6.24 -7.46
C ALA A 82 20.10 -6.45 -7.57
N ARG A 83 20.70 -7.24 -6.66
CA ARG A 83 22.11 -7.56 -6.68
C ARG A 83 22.51 -8.37 -7.92
N GLU A 84 21.73 -9.39 -8.28
CA GLU A 84 21.94 -10.22 -9.48
C GLU A 84 21.87 -9.40 -10.78
N ARG A 85 21.13 -8.30 -10.79
CA ARG A 85 21.01 -7.36 -11.91
C ARG A 85 22.01 -6.21 -11.87
N GLY A 86 22.88 -6.17 -10.85
CA GLY A 86 23.92 -5.14 -10.72
C GLY A 86 23.37 -3.73 -10.47
N VAL A 87 22.25 -3.63 -9.75
CA VAL A 87 21.66 -2.33 -9.40
C VAL A 87 22.63 -1.55 -8.52
N ASP A 88 22.95 -0.33 -8.95
CA ASP A 88 23.84 0.59 -8.24
C ASP A 88 23.04 1.49 -7.27
N ALA A 89 22.42 0.86 -6.30
CA ALA A 89 21.64 1.55 -5.26
C ALA A 89 21.66 0.74 -3.97
N ASP A 90 21.83 1.40 -2.83
CA ASP A 90 21.56 0.79 -1.53
C ASP A 90 20.07 0.58 -1.33
N LEU A 91 19.68 -0.42 -0.55
CA LEU A 91 18.29 -0.76 -0.32
C LEU A 91 17.97 -0.66 1.17
N VAL A 92 16.80 -0.11 1.49
CA VAL A 92 16.25 -0.14 2.85
C VAL A 92 14.80 -0.63 2.81
N GLN A 93 14.51 -1.66 3.58
CA GLN A 93 13.17 -2.19 3.79
C GLN A 93 12.64 -1.59 5.10
N VAL A 94 11.55 -0.84 5.03
CA VAL A 94 10.99 -0.12 6.17
C VAL A 94 9.78 -0.89 6.70
N ASP A 95 9.76 -1.20 8.00
CA ASP A 95 8.63 -1.91 8.62
C ASP A 95 7.42 -0.99 8.87
N LEU A 96 7.04 -0.26 7.82
CA LEU A 96 5.95 0.72 7.85
C LEU A 96 4.59 0.02 7.75
N HIS A 97 4.21 -0.71 8.81
CA HIS A 97 2.96 -1.47 8.89
C HIS A 97 1.73 -0.58 9.15
N LEU A 98 0.53 -1.17 9.10
CA LEU A 98 -0.75 -0.46 9.22
C LEU A 98 -0.84 0.52 10.40
N GLY A 99 -0.26 0.18 11.58
CA GLY A 99 -0.31 1.04 12.76
C GLY A 99 0.28 2.45 12.56
N TYR A 100 1.24 2.62 11.65
CA TYR A 100 1.78 3.96 11.32
C TYR A 100 0.82 4.78 10.46
N TYR A 101 0.00 4.14 9.65
CA TYR A 101 -1.03 4.80 8.84
C TYR A 101 -2.22 5.21 9.71
N GLU A 102 -2.65 4.34 10.62
CA GLU A 102 -3.78 4.60 11.52
C GLU A 102 -3.51 5.73 12.52
N ASN A 103 -2.27 5.83 13.01
CA ASN A 103 -1.88 6.91 13.91
C ASN A 103 -1.37 8.18 13.18
N GLY A 104 -1.40 8.18 11.84
CA GLY A 104 -1.01 9.33 11.02
C GLY A 104 0.48 9.66 11.05
N THR A 105 1.36 8.71 11.40
CA THR A 105 2.80 8.98 11.54
C THR A 105 3.65 8.44 10.39
N SER A 106 3.05 7.74 9.43
CA SER A 106 3.78 7.05 8.36
C SER A 106 4.75 7.96 7.57
N SER A 107 4.27 9.08 7.08
CA SER A 107 5.10 10.03 6.31
C SER A 107 6.18 10.67 7.18
N ARG A 108 5.83 11.10 8.39
CA ARG A 108 6.79 11.67 9.33
C ARG A 108 7.91 10.69 9.69
N ARG A 109 7.59 9.41 9.96
CA ARG A 109 8.61 8.39 10.28
C ARG A 109 9.51 8.12 9.07
N LEU A 110 8.93 8.09 7.87
CA LEU A 110 9.71 7.90 6.65
C LEU A 110 10.67 9.09 6.44
N TRP A 111 10.21 10.31 6.72
CA TRP A 111 11.06 11.49 6.65
C TRP A 111 12.17 11.49 7.71
N GLU A 112 11.78 11.45 9.00
CA GLU A 112 12.72 11.64 10.12
C GLU A 112 13.71 10.48 10.27
N ASP A 113 13.27 9.24 10.00
CA ASP A 113 14.09 8.06 10.30
C ASP A 113 14.86 7.54 9.07
N ILE A 114 14.41 7.85 7.83
CA ILE A 114 14.99 7.30 6.60
C ILE A 114 15.52 8.40 5.67
N VAL A 115 14.63 9.27 5.17
CA VAL A 115 14.96 10.16 4.05
C VAL A 115 15.89 11.28 4.47
N ALA A 116 15.60 11.98 5.57
CA ALA A 116 16.44 13.07 6.04
C ALA A 116 17.85 12.59 6.46
N PRO A 117 18.02 11.47 7.19
CA PRO A 117 19.34 10.90 7.47
C PRO A 117 20.10 10.47 6.20
N ALA A 118 19.43 9.83 5.23
CA ALA A 118 20.05 9.43 3.97
C ALA A 118 20.55 10.63 3.18
N ARG A 119 19.75 11.71 3.08
CA ARG A 119 20.16 12.98 2.46
C ARG A 119 21.37 13.61 3.17
N ALA A 120 21.35 13.65 4.50
CA ALA A 120 22.47 14.16 5.29
C ALA A 120 23.75 13.33 5.12
N ALA A 121 23.61 12.03 4.81
CA ALA A 121 24.73 11.13 4.48
C ALA A 121 25.20 11.21 3.02
N GLY A 122 24.60 12.08 2.18
CA GLY A 122 25.04 12.32 0.80
C GLY A 122 24.27 11.51 -0.26
N THR A 123 23.15 10.87 0.08
CA THR A 123 22.29 10.23 -0.91
C THR A 123 21.68 11.28 -1.84
N GLU A 124 21.90 11.14 -3.14
CA GLU A 124 21.44 12.10 -4.16
C GLU A 124 20.07 11.75 -4.71
N ARG A 125 19.79 10.46 -4.90
CA ARG A 125 18.53 9.98 -5.48
C ARG A 125 17.84 9.00 -4.53
N ILE A 126 16.58 9.24 -4.24
CA ILE A 126 15.75 8.34 -3.42
C ILE A 126 14.57 7.87 -4.25
N TRP A 127 14.46 6.57 -4.38
CA TRP A 127 13.32 5.89 -5.01
C TRP A 127 12.49 5.20 -3.94
N ILE A 128 11.16 5.22 -4.09
CA ILE A 128 10.28 4.50 -3.17
C ILE A 128 9.52 3.43 -3.94
N VAL A 129 9.71 2.18 -3.54
CA VAL A 129 8.98 1.01 -4.03
C VAL A 129 7.90 0.66 -3.02
N GLY A 130 6.65 0.90 -3.36
CA GLY A 130 5.52 0.64 -2.46
C GLY A 130 4.58 -0.45 -2.99
N ILE A 131 4.30 -1.47 -2.16
CA ILE A 131 3.37 -2.54 -2.49
C ILE A 131 2.03 -2.26 -1.82
N SER A 132 0.91 -2.30 -2.55
CA SER A 132 -0.45 -2.21 -2.00
C SER A 132 -0.61 -0.97 -1.10
N LEU A 133 -0.84 -1.13 0.22
CA LEU A 133 -0.87 -0.03 1.20
C LEU A 133 0.43 0.78 1.20
N GLY A 134 1.59 0.13 1.08
CA GLY A 134 2.88 0.81 0.94
C GLY A 134 2.95 1.70 -0.29
N GLY A 135 2.25 1.34 -1.38
CA GLY A 135 2.09 2.19 -2.56
C GLY A 135 1.30 3.47 -2.25
N SER A 136 0.21 3.37 -1.49
CA SER A 136 -0.52 4.55 -1.00
C SER A 136 0.37 5.43 -0.12
N GLY A 137 1.17 4.81 0.75
CA GLY A 137 2.13 5.51 1.61
C GLY A 137 3.21 6.22 0.81
N ALA A 138 3.75 5.59 -0.23
CA ALA A 138 4.73 6.17 -1.14
C ALA A 138 4.18 7.43 -1.83
N ILE A 139 2.94 7.37 -2.32
CA ILE A 139 2.25 8.51 -2.94
C ILE A 139 2.06 9.63 -1.91
N GLY A 140 1.55 9.30 -0.71
CA GLY A 140 1.33 10.26 0.36
C GLY A 140 2.63 10.97 0.80
N PHE A 141 3.72 10.22 0.92
CA PHE A 141 5.03 10.76 1.23
C PHE A 141 5.54 11.72 0.12
N ALA A 142 5.49 11.28 -1.13
CA ALA A 142 5.94 12.10 -2.26
C ALA A 142 5.11 13.39 -2.42
N ARG A 143 3.82 13.35 -2.09
CA ARG A 143 2.96 14.55 -2.04
C ARG A 143 3.44 15.57 -1.00
N GLU A 144 3.88 15.09 0.17
CA GLU A 144 4.37 15.96 1.25
C GLU A 144 5.82 16.44 1.04
N HIS A 145 6.62 15.62 0.32
CA HIS A 145 8.04 15.84 0.09
C HIS A 145 8.45 15.60 -1.37
N PRO A 146 7.85 16.30 -2.35
CA PRO A 146 8.06 16.00 -3.77
C PRO A 146 9.53 16.12 -4.20
N ASP A 147 10.24 17.14 -3.73
CA ASP A 147 11.63 17.40 -4.08
C ASP A 147 12.64 16.40 -3.49
N SER A 148 12.18 15.54 -2.56
CA SER A 148 13.04 14.55 -1.91
C SER A 148 12.96 13.16 -2.51
N VAL A 149 12.12 12.96 -3.53
CA VAL A 149 11.88 11.66 -4.18
C VAL A 149 12.17 11.78 -5.67
N ALA A 150 13.11 10.98 -6.17
CA ALA A 150 13.43 10.90 -7.60
C ALA A 150 12.35 10.15 -8.39
N GLY A 151 11.73 9.13 -7.76
CA GLY A 151 10.66 8.38 -8.40
C GLY A 151 9.94 7.43 -7.47
N LEU A 152 8.72 7.08 -7.87
CA LEU A 152 7.84 6.11 -7.23
C LEU A 152 7.70 4.89 -8.13
N LEU A 153 7.84 3.72 -7.54
CA LEU A 153 7.55 2.44 -8.15
C LEU A 153 6.40 1.79 -7.38
N LEU A 154 5.23 1.86 -7.95
CA LEU A 154 3.98 1.46 -7.32
C LEU A 154 3.59 0.05 -7.78
N LEU A 155 3.71 -0.94 -6.90
CA LEU A 155 3.35 -2.33 -7.18
C LEU A 155 1.95 -2.62 -6.63
N SER A 156 0.96 -2.70 -7.52
CA SER A 156 -0.46 -2.87 -7.18
C SER A 156 -0.91 -1.95 -6.04
N PRO A 157 -0.69 -0.62 -6.13
CA PRO A 157 -0.97 0.30 -5.04
C PRO A 157 -2.44 0.29 -4.65
N TYR A 158 -2.74 0.43 -3.37
CA TYR A 158 -4.10 0.67 -2.92
C TYR A 158 -4.47 2.12 -3.20
N LEU A 159 -5.45 2.33 -4.06
CA LEU A 159 -5.92 3.65 -4.53
C LEU A 159 -7.31 4.02 -4.01
N GLY A 160 -7.72 3.41 -2.90
CA GLY A 160 -9.03 3.62 -2.30
C GLY A 160 -10.05 2.53 -2.63
N PRO A 161 -11.27 2.67 -2.09
CA PRO A 161 -12.34 1.73 -2.35
C PRO A 161 -12.80 1.78 -3.83
N PRO A 162 -13.46 0.72 -4.35
CA PRO A 162 -13.90 0.65 -5.75
C PRO A 162 -14.72 1.87 -6.21
N GLN A 163 -15.53 2.43 -5.32
CA GLN A 163 -16.36 3.61 -5.58
C GLN A 163 -15.55 4.84 -6.00
N MET A 164 -14.33 4.98 -5.48
CA MET A 164 -13.42 6.07 -5.88
C MET A 164 -13.06 5.94 -7.37
N GLY A 165 -12.69 4.75 -7.82
CA GLY A 165 -12.42 4.48 -9.22
C GLY A 165 -13.65 4.70 -10.13
N GLU A 166 -14.85 4.33 -9.65
CA GLU A 166 -16.11 4.57 -10.35
C GLU A 166 -16.40 6.06 -10.52
N THR A 167 -16.19 6.85 -9.46
CA THR A 167 -16.37 8.32 -9.51
C THR A 167 -15.41 8.97 -10.50
N ILE A 168 -14.14 8.56 -10.50
CA ILE A 168 -13.13 9.07 -11.45
C ILE A 168 -13.51 8.70 -12.89
N ARG A 169 -13.96 7.46 -13.11
CA ARG A 169 -14.40 7.00 -14.44
C ARG A 169 -15.63 7.76 -14.93
N ALA A 170 -16.63 7.96 -14.07
CA ALA A 170 -17.83 8.71 -14.39
C ALA A 170 -17.54 10.17 -14.77
N ALA A 171 -16.49 10.76 -14.23
CA ALA A 171 -16.00 12.09 -14.58
C ALA A 171 -15.28 12.16 -15.95
N GLY A 172 -15.09 11.01 -16.64
CA GLY A 172 -14.33 10.95 -17.88
C GLY A 172 -12.83 10.66 -17.70
N GLY A 173 -12.43 10.15 -16.55
CA GLY A 173 -11.04 9.80 -16.23
C GLY A 173 -10.36 10.80 -15.29
N LEU A 174 -9.10 10.48 -14.92
CA LEU A 174 -8.37 11.24 -13.90
C LEU A 174 -8.16 12.72 -14.29
N ALA A 175 -7.89 12.99 -15.55
CA ALA A 175 -7.68 14.36 -16.04
C ALA A 175 -8.91 15.26 -15.86
N ALA A 176 -10.11 14.74 -16.11
CA ALA A 176 -11.37 15.47 -15.99
C ALA A 176 -11.92 15.48 -14.54
N TRP A 177 -11.47 14.54 -13.69
CA TRP A 177 -12.02 14.38 -12.36
C TRP A 177 -11.68 15.56 -11.43
N THR A 178 -12.68 16.01 -10.70
CA THR A 178 -12.56 16.95 -9.57
C THR A 178 -13.29 16.35 -8.38
N PRO A 179 -12.64 16.18 -7.22
CA PRO A 179 -13.28 15.63 -6.05
C PRO A 179 -14.38 16.57 -5.53
N ASP A 180 -15.50 15.98 -5.12
CA ASP A 180 -16.54 16.70 -4.40
C ASP A 180 -16.22 16.66 -2.89
N PRO A 181 -15.94 17.81 -2.24
CA PRO A 181 -15.62 17.86 -0.81
C PRO A 181 -16.73 17.28 0.08
N GLN A 182 -17.98 17.25 -0.37
CA GLN A 182 -19.11 16.73 0.40
C GLN A 182 -19.13 15.19 0.47
N THR A 183 -18.36 14.52 -0.40
CA THR A 183 -18.29 13.05 -0.43
C THR A 183 -17.14 12.50 0.41
N ILE A 184 -16.31 13.35 1.01
CA ILE A 184 -15.14 12.94 1.81
C ILE A 184 -15.59 12.74 3.26
N ALA A 185 -15.76 11.48 3.68
CA ALA A 185 -16.38 11.16 4.98
C ALA A 185 -15.37 11.02 6.15
N GLY A 186 -14.07 11.07 5.91
CA GLY A 186 -13.09 10.90 6.99
C GLY A 186 -11.61 11.07 6.59
N PRO A 187 -10.70 10.98 7.57
CA PRO A 187 -9.26 11.21 7.33
C PRO A 187 -8.65 10.26 6.30
N PHE A 188 -9.08 9.00 6.28
CA PHE A 188 -8.56 8.01 5.33
C PHE A 188 -9.04 8.28 3.90
N GLU A 189 -10.30 8.63 3.72
CA GLU A 189 -10.84 9.01 2.40
C GLU A 189 -10.19 10.30 1.90
N SER A 190 -10.00 11.28 2.80
CA SER A 190 -9.24 12.49 2.49
C SER A 190 -7.83 12.15 2.01
N PHE A 191 -7.12 11.27 2.69
CA PHE A 191 -5.80 10.82 2.28
C PHE A 191 -5.80 10.20 0.87
N VAL A 192 -6.77 9.34 0.56
CA VAL A 192 -6.91 8.72 -0.76
C VAL A 192 -7.21 9.77 -1.84
N VAL A 193 -8.14 10.70 -1.58
CA VAL A 193 -8.48 11.79 -2.50
C VAL A 193 -7.27 12.67 -2.80
N GLU A 194 -6.51 13.04 -1.77
CA GLU A 194 -5.29 13.85 -1.95
C GLU A 194 -4.20 13.09 -2.72
N ASN A 195 -4.10 11.77 -2.55
CA ASN A 195 -3.21 10.95 -3.35
C ASN A 195 -3.61 10.95 -4.85
N TRP A 196 -4.90 10.85 -5.16
CA TRP A 196 -5.37 10.96 -6.55
C TRP A 196 -5.15 12.35 -7.15
N LYS A 197 -5.31 13.42 -6.37
CA LYS A 197 -5.01 14.79 -6.81
C LYS A 197 -3.52 14.95 -7.14
N PHE A 198 -2.64 14.39 -6.32
CA PHE A 198 -1.22 14.36 -6.59
C PHE A 198 -0.90 13.56 -7.87
N LEU A 199 -1.44 12.37 -8.03
CA LEU A 199 -1.24 11.54 -9.22
C LEU A 199 -1.75 12.22 -10.50
N LYS A 200 -2.83 13.00 -10.41
CA LYS A 200 -3.34 13.81 -11.52
C LYS A 200 -2.32 14.87 -11.96
N GLN A 201 -1.58 15.46 -11.02
CA GLN A 201 -0.55 16.47 -11.30
C GLN A 201 0.75 15.83 -11.78
N ALA A 202 1.10 14.68 -11.20
CA ALA A 202 2.31 13.92 -11.54
C ALA A 202 2.29 13.31 -12.94
N GLY A 203 1.14 13.27 -13.63
CA GLY A 203 0.91 12.86 -15.02
C GLY A 203 2.17 12.51 -15.83
N PRO A 204 2.32 12.87 -17.09
CA PRO A 204 3.48 12.47 -17.90
C PRO A 204 4.82 13.14 -17.55
N GLY A 205 5.02 13.57 -16.29
CA GLY A 205 6.24 14.19 -15.80
C GLY A 205 6.16 15.72 -15.84
N GLY A 206 5.43 16.34 -14.90
CA GLY A 206 5.49 17.79 -14.68
C GLY A 206 6.84 18.19 -14.10
N ASP A 207 7.32 19.40 -14.40
CA ASP A 207 8.55 19.94 -13.82
C ASP A 207 8.50 19.91 -12.28
N GLY A 208 9.49 19.25 -11.65
CA GLY A 208 9.58 19.13 -10.20
C GLY A 208 8.75 18.01 -9.57
N MET A 209 8.09 17.14 -10.35
CA MET A 209 7.36 15.98 -9.83
C MET A 209 8.18 14.70 -9.96
N PRO A 210 8.15 13.79 -8.95
CA PRO A 210 8.82 12.51 -9.04
C PRO A 210 8.27 11.67 -10.21
N ALA A 211 9.13 10.90 -10.86
CA ALA A 211 8.71 9.96 -11.89
C ALA A 211 7.81 8.87 -11.27
N VAL A 212 6.64 8.61 -11.86
CA VAL A 212 5.72 7.57 -11.37
C VAL A 212 5.71 6.39 -12.33
N TYR A 213 6.03 5.21 -11.80
CA TYR A 213 5.94 3.92 -12.49
C TYR A 213 4.90 3.04 -11.79
N LEU A 214 4.09 2.36 -12.57
CA LEU A 214 3.02 1.49 -12.09
C LEU A 214 3.21 0.06 -12.61
N GLY A 215 3.25 -0.89 -11.67
CA GLY A 215 3.25 -2.32 -11.97
C GLY A 215 2.05 -3.02 -11.34
N TYR A 216 1.35 -3.87 -12.10
CA TYR A 216 0.25 -4.68 -11.55
C TYR A 216 -0.05 -5.94 -12.35
N GLY A 217 -0.70 -6.90 -11.69
CA GLY A 217 -1.15 -8.13 -12.33
C GLY A 217 -2.41 -7.92 -13.16
N ARG A 218 -2.57 -8.71 -14.23
CA ARG A 218 -3.77 -8.63 -15.08
C ARG A 218 -5.04 -9.11 -14.38
N ASP A 219 -4.89 -9.92 -13.33
CA ASP A 219 -5.99 -10.49 -12.54
C ASP A 219 -6.16 -9.76 -11.18
N GLU A 220 -5.74 -8.49 -11.10
CA GLU A 220 -5.85 -7.68 -9.88
C GLU A 220 -7.30 -7.37 -9.51
N PRO A 221 -7.72 -7.61 -8.25
CA PRO A 221 -9.05 -7.21 -7.79
C PRO A 221 -9.29 -5.69 -7.90
N MET A 222 -8.22 -4.89 -7.77
CA MET A 222 -8.25 -3.43 -7.87
C MET A 222 -7.99 -2.94 -9.31
N GLY A 223 -7.97 -3.85 -10.29
CA GLY A 223 -7.67 -3.56 -11.71
C GLY A 223 -8.34 -2.31 -12.25
N PRO A 224 -9.65 -2.09 -12.05
CA PRO A 224 -10.33 -0.90 -12.56
C PRO A 224 -9.75 0.44 -12.09
N SER A 225 -9.27 0.55 -10.85
CA SER A 225 -8.60 1.76 -10.34
C SER A 225 -7.16 1.88 -10.87
N LEU A 226 -6.46 0.74 -10.99
CA LEU A 226 -5.10 0.69 -11.55
C LEU A 226 -5.09 1.05 -13.03
N ASP A 227 -6.09 0.63 -13.80
CA ASP A 227 -6.25 1.00 -15.21
C ASP A 227 -6.50 2.51 -15.40
N LEU A 228 -7.21 3.16 -14.46
CA LEU A 228 -7.39 4.63 -14.47
C LEU A 228 -6.05 5.35 -14.28
N LEU A 229 -5.23 4.89 -13.33
CA LEU A 229 -3.88 5.44 -13.13
C LEU A 229 -3.00 5.15 -14.35
N ALA A 230 -3.02 3.92 -14.85
CA ALA A 230 -2.24 3.52 -16.03
C ALA A 230 -2.55 4.39 -17.26
N ALA A 231 -3.82 4.77 -17.45
CA ALA A 231 -4.24 5.63 -18.56
C ALA A 231 -3.70 7.08 -18.45
N SER A 232 -3.26 7.50 -17.26
CA SER A 232 -2.69 8.84 -17.03
C SER A 232 -1.16 8.88 -17.08
N LEU A 233 -0.51 7.71 -17.19
CA LEU A 233 0.94 7.59 -17.23
C LEU A 233 1.46 7.30 -18.64
N PRO A 234 2.73 7.66 -18.95
CA PRO A 234 3.39 7.21 -20.16
C PRO A 234 3.37 5.68 -20.28
N ALA A 235 3.15 5.15 -21.48
CA ALA A 235 3.02 3.70 -21.68
C ALA A 235 4.25 2.90 -21.21
N ASN A 236 5.45 3.48 -21.32
CA ASN A 236 6.70 2.87 -20.86
C ASN A 236 6.89 2.94 -19.34
N HIS A 237 5.99 3.62 -18.60
CA HIS A 237 5.95 3.63 -17.13
C HIS A 237 4.97 2.60 -16.55
N VAL A 238 4.28 1.83 -17.41
CA VAL A 238 3.27 0.86 -16.97
C VAL A 238 3.72 -0.56 -17.28
N PHE A 239 3.75 -1.41 -16.26
CA PHE A 239 4.15 -2.81 -16.31
C PHE A 239 2.96 -3.70 -15.98
N ARG A 240 2.65 -4.68 -16.82
CA ARG A 240 1.55 -5.63 -16.61
C ARG A 240 2.02 -7.05 -16.83
N VAL A 241 1.94 -7.85 -15.77
CA VAL A 241 2.28 -9.28 -15.81
C VAL A 241 1.04 -10.15 -15.54
N PRO A 242 1.05 -11.44 -15.87
CA PRO A 242 0.02 -12.36 -15.42
C PRO A 242 -0.02 -12.47 -13.89
N GLY A 243 -1.22 -12.64 -13.31
CA GLY A 243 -1.43 -12.85 -11.89
C GLY A 243 -2.21 -11.73 -11.21
N GLY A 244 -2.53 -11.93 -9.93
CA GLY A 244 -3.31 -11.00 -9.10
C GLY A 244 -2.50 -10.46 -7.93
N HIS A 245 -3.17 -9.99 -6.86
CA HIS A 245 -2.61 -9.30 -5.70
C HIS A 245 -1.80 -10.22 -4.77
N ARG A 246 -0.57 -10.57 -5.15
CA ARG A 246 0.29 -11.53 -4.43
C ARG A 246 1.76 -11.38 -4.76
N TRP A 247 2.61 -11.86 -3.87
CA TRP A 247 4.07 -11.77 -3.96
C TRP A 247 4.65 -12.29 -5.29
N LYS A 248 4.18 -13.43 -5.80
CA LYS A 248 4.64 -13.97 -7.08
C LYS A 248 4.46 -12.98 -8.24
N THR A 249 3.38 -12.21 -8.22
CA THR A 249 3.11 -11.17 -9.22
C THR A 249 4.08 -9.99 -9.03
N TRP A 250 4.27 -9.55 -7.79
CA TRP A 250 5.18 -8.43 -7.49
C TRP A 250 6.65 -8.79 -7.73
N GLN A 251 7.05 -10.04 -7.53
CA GLN A 251 8.38 -10.54 -7.94
C GLN A 251 8.57 -10.44 -9.45
N ALA A 252 7.60 -10.92 -10.24
CA ALA A 252 7.67 -10.84 -11.70
C ALA A 252 7.72 -9.38 -12.20
N LEU A 253 6.96 -8.48 -11.56
CA LEU A 253 7.01 -7.05 -11.83
C LEU A 253 8.37 -6.45 -11.47
N TRP A 254 8.91 -6.78 -10.31
CA TRP A 254 10.22 -6.31 -9.86
C TRP A 254 11.31 -6.76 -10.83
N GLU A 255 11.29 -8.02 -11.25
CA GLU A 255 12.22 -8.56 -12.24
C GLU A 255 12.15 -7.82 -13.58
N GLU A 256 10.95 -7.55 -14.10
CA GLU A 256 10.77 -6.80 -15.34
C GLU A 256 11.28 -5.36 -15.21
N ILE A 257 10.98 -4.70 -14.10
CA ILE A 257 11.40 -3.32 -13.82
C ILE A 257 12.92 -3.21 -13.73
N LEU A 258 13.59 -4.16 -13.10
CA LEU A 258 15.05 -4.22 -13.02
C LEU A 258 15.71 -4.27 -14.40
N THR A 259 15.03 -4.79 -15.43
CA THR A 259 15.57 -4.79 -16.81
C THR A 259 15.61 -3.40 -17.43
N ARG A 260 14.91 -2.41 -16.86
CA ARG A 260 14.79 -1.03 -17.39
C ARG A 260 15.90 -0.10 -16.92
N GLN A 261 16.73 -0.51 -15.96
CA GLN A 261 17.83 0.30 -15.43
C GLN A 261 17.39 1.70 -15.00
N LEU A 262 16.31 1.78 -14.19
CA LEU A 262 15.73 3.05 -13.72
C LEU A 262 16.56 3.73 -12.63
N PHE A 263 17.40 2.97 -11.93
CA PHE A 263 18.15 3.37 -10.73
C PHE A 263 19.58 3.76 -11.03
#